data_32f529a4fb0fc4dcd5e2edbc463ffa6a
#
_entry.id   32f529a4fb0fc4dcd5e2edbc463ffa6a
#
_cell.length_a   1.000
_cell.length_b   1.000
_cell.length_c   1.000
_cell.angle_alpha   90.00
_cell.angle_beta   90.00
_cell.angle_gamma   90.00
#
_symmetry.space_group_name_H-M   'P 1'
#
loop_
_entity.id
_entity.type
_entity.pdbx_description
1 polymer ?
#
loop_
_entity_poly.entity_id
_entity_poly.type
_entity_poly.pdbx_seq_one_letter_code
_entity_poly.pdbx_strand_id
1 'polypeptide(L)'
;MMDALRAVLVPVNAKCREIDLPIDEDGNCGEALKELLGERITNVSSKLPDKSLGESVCVYVNAAGRSACAANRAIWGTQEMADDGCVSPLTEQTVLAGEPADVLYGDIVIVGYDPYEGAECSLSDAECEEVTELFSGRGGPYSGVSALGYIESTKQSSKRREQDEWDNESSQLDEYICHKKDEAALYNQRLEEERNDLYDDYWQNSYDDTEW
;
A
#
# COMPACT_ATOMS: atom_id res chain seq x y z
N MET A 1 46.44 10.98 -3.62
CA MET A 1 45.20 11.13 -2.84
C MET A 1 44.17 10.48 -3.73
N MET A 2 43.42 9.49 -3.28
CA MET A 2 42.33 8.99 -4.10
C MET A 2 41.27 10.12 -4.17
N ASP A 3 40.85 10.46 -5.36
CA ASP A 3 39.75 11.38 -5.53
C ASP A 3 38.48 10.73 -5.00
N ALA A 4 37.59 11.50 -4.39
CA ALA A 4 36.36 11.02 -3.81
C ALA A 4 35.22 12.01 -4.03
N LEU A 5 33.99 11.51 -4.17
CA LEU A 5 32.79 12.32 -4.19
C LEU A 5 32.27 12.48 -2.78
N ARG A 6 31.83 13.68 -2.44
CA ARG A 6 31.04 13.92 -1.23
C ARG A 6 29.65 13.37 -1.42
N ALA A 7 29.25 12.48 -0.53
CA ALA A 7 27.99 11.76 -0.59
C ALA A 7 27.30 11.72 0.78
N VAL A 8 26.04 11.35 0.82
CA VAL A 8 25.31 11.08 2.05
C VAL A 8 24.95 9.61 2.12
N LEU A 9 25.39 8.96 3.20
CA LEU A 9 24.95 7.61 3.57
C LEU A 9 23.76 7.69 4.52
N VAL A 10 22.70 6.97 4.18
CA VAL A 10 21.47 6.81 4.99
C VAL A 10 21.41 5.35 5.45
N PRO A 11 22.04 5.00 6.57
CA PRO A 11 22.08 3.62 7.03
C PRO A 11 20.75 3.18 7.62
N VAL A 12 20.50 1.86 7.60
CA VAL A 12 19.32 1.27 8.25
C VAL A 12 19.31 1.62 9.74
N ASN A 13 18.16 2.11 10.23
CA ASN A 13 17.91 2.42 11.64
C ASN A 13 18.91 3.41 12.29
N ALA A 14 19.59 4.21 11.50
CA ALA A 14 20.53 5.20 12.00
C ALA A 14 20.36 6.56 11.31
N LYS A 15 21.02 7.59 11.84
CA LYS A 15 21.00 8.93 11.26
C LYS A 15 21.83 8.97 9.98
N CYS A 16 21.44 9.86 9.06
CA CYS A 16 22.24 10.19 7.88
C CYS A 16 23.61 10.72 8.29
N ARG A 17 24.59 10.47 7.47
CA ARG A 17 25.95 11.01 7.63
C ARG A 17 26.59 11.24 6.28
N GLU A 18 27.39 12.30 6.20
CA GLU A 18 28.26 12.54 5.05
C GLU A 18 29.38 11.49 5.02
N ILE A 19 29.76 11.11 3.81
CA ILE A 19 30.86 10.21 3.53
C ILE A 19 31.66 10.70 2.32
N ASP A 20 32.94 10.35 2.27
CA ASP A 20 33.74 10.46 1.07
C ASP A 20 33.65 9.13 0.32
N LEU A 21 33.00 9.14 -0.85
CA LEU A 21 32.81 7.97 -1.70
C LEU A 21 33.98 7.89 -2.71
N PRO A 22 34.85 6.90 -2.60
CA PRO A 22 35.99 6.76 -3.52
C PRO A 22 35.56 6.63 -4.97
N ILE A 23 36.31 7.25 -5.88
CA ILE A 23 36.16 7.07 -7.33
C ILE A 23 37.39 6.40 -7.93
N ASP A 24 37.21 5.69 -9.02
CA ASP A 24 38.27 5.08 -9.80
C ASP A 24 39.00 6.11 -10.71
N GLU A 25 39.96 5.65 -11.52
CA GLU A 25 40.75 6.50 -12.43
C GLU A 25 39.87 7.14 -13.53
N ASP A 26 38.71 6.54 -13.83
CA ASP A 26 37.75 7.03 -14.82
C ASP A 26 36.68 7.95 -14.18
N GLY A 27 36.76 8.18 -12.86
CA GLY A 27 35.83 9.03 -12.11
C GLY A 27 34.51 8.32 -11.68
N ASN A 28 34.44 6.97 -11.76
CA ASN A 28 33.24 6.23 -11.39
C ASN A 28 33.29 5.79 -9.93
N CYS A 29 32.15 5.89 -9.25
CA CYS A 29 32.00 5.42 -7.87
C CYS A 29 31.38 3.99 -7.76
N GLY A 30 31.23 3.29 -8.87
CA GLY A 30 30.48 2.02 -8.92
C GLY A 30 31.01 0.93 -7.99
N GLU A 31 32.31 0.77 -7.84
CA GLU A 31 32.91 -0.24 -6.92
C GLU A 31 32.66 0.14 -5.46
N ALA A 32 32.83 1.42 -5.09
CA ALA A 32 32.53 1.88 -3.74
C ALA A 32 31.03 1.75 -3.38
N LEU A 33 30.16 1.96 -4.34
CA LEU A 33 28.71 1.70 -4.16
C LEU A 33 28.44 0.21 -3.94
N LYS A 34 29.11 -0.70 -4.66
CA LYS A 34 28.94 -2.15 -4.45
C LYS A 34 29.42 -2.60 -3.08
N GLU A 35 30.52 -2.03 -2.57
CA GLU A 35 30.99 -2.32 -1.21
C GLU A 35 29.95 -1.93 -0.15
N LEU A 36 29.25 -0.82 -0.34
CA LEU A 36 28.25 -0.31 0.61
C LEU A 36 26.88 -0.96 0.46
N LEU A 37 26.42 -1.19 -0.77
CA LEU A 37 25.04 -1.57 -1.09
C LEU A 37 24.92 -3.02 -1.57
N GLY A 38 26.03 -3.68 -1.91
CA GLY A 38 26.05 -5.03 -2.51
C GLY A 38 26.07 -4.98 -4.03
N GLU A 39 26.23 -6.14 -4.65
CA GLU A 39 26.47 -6.31 -6.09
C GLU A 39 25.36 -5.77 -7.02
N ARG A 40 24.13 -5.71 -6.53
CA ARG A 40 22.98 -5.25 -7.31
C ARG A 40 22.55 -3.87 -6.86
N ILE A 41 22.90 -2.87 -7.66
CA ILE A 41 22.60 -1.47 -7.37
C ILE A 41 21.56 -0.96 -8.36
N THR A 42 20.66 -0.10 -7.91
CA THR A 42 19.71 0.63 -8.76
C THR A 42 19.55 2.06 -8.27
N ASN A 43 19.38 2.98 -9.22
CA ASN A 43 19.03 4.36 -8.93
C ASN A 43 17.51 4.46 -8.77
N VAL A 44 17.07 5.15 -7.72
CA VAL A 44 15.66 5.38 -7.38
C VAL A 44 15.33 6.85 -7.15
N SER A 45 16.09 7.77 -7.71
CA SER A 45 15.91 9.23 -7.58
C SER A 45 14.48 9.66 -7.97
N SER A 46 13.91 9.03 -8.99
CA SER A 46 12.54 9.28 -9.46
C SER A 46 11.44 8.99 -8.43
N LYS A 47 11.80 8.32 -7.32
CA LYS A 47 10.86 8.05 -6.22
C LYS A 47 10.87 9.14 -5.15
N LEU A 48 11.82 10.08 -5.21
CA LEU A 48 11.85 11.19 -4.26
C LEU A 48 10.60 12.06 -4.41
N PRO A 49 10.07 12.55 -3.28
CA PRO A 49 8.86 13.38 -3.29
C PRO A 49 9.10 14.77 -3.91
N ASP A 50 10.35 15.23 -3.91
CA ASP A 50 10.77 16.46 -4.57
C ASP A 50 11.44 16.12 -5.90
N LYS A 51 10.82 16.52 -7.01
CA LYS A 51 11.32 16.25 -8.36
C LYS A 51 12.60 17.02 -8.66
N SER A 52 12.72 18.26 -8.16
CA SER A 52 13.93 19.08 -8.41
C SER A 52 15.15 18.46 -7.74
N LEU A 53 15.01 17.99 -6.51
CA LEU A 53 16.03 17.22 -5.83
C LEU A 53 16.33 15.90 -6.58
N GLY A 54 15.29 15.20 -7.04
CA GLY A 54 15.44 13.96 -7.81
C GLY A 54 16.16 14.13 -9.15
N GLU A 55 16.18 15.33 -9.72
CA GLU A 55 16.91 15.69 -10.93
C GLU A 55 18.39 16.07 -10.66
N SER A 56 18.71 16.54 -9.45
CA SER A 56 20.05 16.99 -9.06
C SER A 56 20.86 15.91 -8.31
N VAL A 57 20.26 14.79 -7.94
CA VAL A 57 20.94 13.71 -7.21
C VAL A 57 20.67 12.34 -7.78
N CYS A 58 21.62 11.42 -7.57
CA CYS A 58 21.43 10.00 -7.74
C CYS A 58 21.24 9.33 -6.38
N VAL A 59 20.14 8.58 -6.23
CA VAL A 59 19.81 7.81 -5.01
C VAL A 59 20.00 6.33 -5.29
N TYR A 60 21.03 5.75 -4.71
CA TYR A 60 21.40 4.36 -4.91
C TYR A 60 20.96 3.46 -3.76
N VAL A 61 20.35 2.34 -4.11
CA VAL A 61 19.91 1.30 -3.18
C VAL A 61 20.25 -0.09 -3.74
N ASN A 62 20.20 -1.10 -2.88
CA ASN A 62 20.27 -2.47 -3.35
C ASN A 62 19.00 -2.82 -4.15
N ALA A 63 19.14 -3.27 -5.39
CA ALA A 63 18.03 -3.64 -6.26
C ALA A 63 17.20 -4.83 -5.73
N ALA A 64 17.81 -5.71 -4.92
CA ALA A 64 17.11 -6.80 -4.24
C ALA A 64 16.65 -6.41 -2.81
N GLY A 65 16.75 -5.12 -2.45
CA GLY A 65 16.55 -4.64 -1.08
C GLY A 65 15.26 -5.10 -0.45
N ARG A 66 14.12 -5.06 -1.17
CA ARG A 66 12.82 -5.48 -0.65
C ARG A 66 12.78 -6.94 -0.16
N SER A 67 13.57 -7.81 -0.76
CA SER A 67 13.63 -9.23 -0.39
C SER A 67 14.84 -9.60 0.48
N ALA A 68 15.87 -8.78 0.51
CA ALA A 68 17.16 -9.12 1.11
C ALA A 68 17.58 -8.20 2.27
N CYS A 69 16.97 -7.01 2.39
CA CYS A 69 17.37 -6.00 3.35
C CYS A 69 16.22 -5.59 4.28
N ALA A 70 16.56 -5.02 5.42
CA ALA A 70 15.58 -4.43 6.32
C ALA A 70 15.00 -3.14 5.71
N ALA A 71 13.73 -2.84 6.06
CA ALA A 71 13.10 -1.57 5.73
C ALA A 71 13.87 -0.41 6.36
N ASN A 72 14.19 0.60 5.57
CA ASN A 72 14.99 1.75 6.00
C ASN A 72 14.13 3.01 6.12
N ARG A 73 13.79 3.63 5.01
CA ARG A 73 13.07 4.92 4.97
C ARG A 73 11.75 4.80 4.22
N ALA A 74 10.74 5.48 4.73
CA ALA A 74 9.50 5.67 4.02
C ALA A 74 9.58 6.89 3.11
N ILE A 75 9.09 6.75 1.91
CA ILE A 75 8.72 7.86 1.04
C ILE A 75 7.26 8.18 1.29
N TRP A 76 6.98 9.42 1.61
CA TRP A 76 5.63 9.89 1.89
C TRP A 76 5.04 10.57 0.67
N GLY A 77 3.79 10.28 0.38
CA GLY A 77 3.07 10.92 -0.71
C GLY A 77 2.93 12.42 -0.52
N THR A 78 3.15 13.15 -1.58
CA THR A 78 2.88 14.59 -1.68
C THR A 78 1.56 14.82 -2.42
N GLN A 79 1.05 16.05 -2.36
CA GLN A 79 -0.11 16.44 -3.16
C GLN A 79 0.18 16.31 -4.65
N GLU A 80 1.38 16.67 -5.09
CA GLU A 80 1.82 16.54 -6.48
C GLU A 80 1.78 15.09 -6.96
N MET A 81 2.32 14.15 -6.16
CA MET A 81 2.25 12.71 -6.49
C MET A 81 0.80 12.21 -6.60
N ALA A 82 -0.10 12.72 -5.76
CA ALA A 82 -1.52 12.37 -5.81
C ALA A 82 -2.20 12.94 -7.07
N ASP A 83 -1.93 14.19 -7.40
CA ASP A 83 -2.47 14.88 -8.57
C ASP A 83 -1.96 14.27 -9.90
N ASP A 84 -0.72 13.80 -9.92
CA ASP A 84 -0.11 13.08 -11.05
C ASP A 84 -0.62 11.63 -11.18
N GLY A 85 -1.41 11.14 -10.21
CA GLY A 85 -1.94 9.78 -10.21
C GLY A 85 -0.88 8.71 -9.99
N CYS A 86 0.20 9.02 -9.27
CA CYS A 86 1.23 8.06 -8.93
C CYS A 86 0.65 6.85 -8.19
N VAL A 87 1.13 5.65 -8.49
CA VAL A 87 0.68 4.40 -7.85
C VAL A 87 1.74 3.92 -6.88
N SER A 88 1.32 3.63 -5.65
CA SER A 88 2.20 3.05 -4.62
C SER A 88 2.49 1.58 -4.94
N PRO A 89 3.76 1.16 -5.01
CA PRO A 89 4.13 -0.25 -5.18
C PRO A 89 3.85 -1.11 -3.93
N LEU A 90 3.47 -0.49 -2.81
CA LEU A 90 3.16 -1.17 -1.56
C LEU A 90 1.68 -1.56 -1.45
N THR A 91 0.80 -0.73 -1.98
CA THR A 91 -0.66 -0.88 -1.87
C THR A 91 -1.33 -1.16 -3.21
N GLU A 92 -0.64 -0.92 -4.34
CA GLU A 92 -1.17 -0.96 -5.71
C GLU A 92 -2.34 0.04 -5.93
N GLN A 93 -2.41 1.05 -5.07
CA GLN A 93 -3.42 2.12 -5.11
C GLN A 93 -2.77 3.47 -5.42
N THR A 94 -3.57 4.43 -5.85
CA THR A 94 -3.11 5.81 -6.03
C THR A 94 -2.57 6.36 -4.72
N VAL A 95 -1.41 7.00 -4.80
CA VAL A 95 -0.75 7.65 -3.66
C VAL A 95 -1.63 8.78 -3.15
N LEU A 96 -1.84 8.84 -1.82
CA LEU A 96 -2.51 9.95 -1.17
C LEU A 96 -1.50 10.82 -0.43
N ALA A 97 -1.73 12.13 -0.44
CA ALA A 97 -0.87 13.08 0.26
C ALA A 97 -0.83 12.75 1.76
N GLY A 98 0.38 12.62 2.30
CA GLY A 98 0.60 12.31 3.70
C GLY A 98 0.52 10.83 4.06
N GLU A 99 0.26 9.93 3.14
CA GLU A 99 0.33 8.48 3.34
C GLU A 99 1.67 7.88 2.83
N PRO A 100 2.06 6.68 3.29
CA PRO A 100 3.26 6.02 2.75
C PRO A 100 3.09 5.67 1.27
N ALA A 101 3.93 6.26 0.43
CA ALA A 101 3.97 5.98 -1.01
C ALA A 101 4.86 4.81 -1.36
N ASP A 102 6.06 4.73 -0.76
CA ASP A 102 7.01 3.62 -0.94
C ASP A 102 7.88 3.44 0.31
N VAL A 103 8.63 2.35 0.35
CA VAL A 103 9.65 2.09 1.37
C VAL A 103 10.96 1.72 0.68
N LEU A 104 12.04 2.39 1.06
CA LEU A 104 13.39 2.06 0.67
C LEU A 104 14.00 1.05 1.64
N TYR A 105 14.75 0.10 1.13
CA TYR A 105 15.30 -1.02 1.90
C TYR A 105 16.81 -1.06 1.83
N GLY A 106 17.44 -1.49 2.92
CA GLY A 106 18.91 -1.51 3.05
C GLY A 106 19.49 -0.12 3.23
N ASP A 107 20.81 -0.03 3.21
CA ASP A 107 21.48 1.25 3.22
C ASP A 107 21.24 1.99 1.89
N ILE A 108 21.28 3.32 1.94
CA ILE A 108 21.03 4.20 0.80
C ILE A 108 22.25 5.12 0.67
N VAL A 109 22.76 5.27 -0.53
CA VAL A 109 23.82 6.24 -0.83
C VAL A 109 23.29 7.27 -1.81
N ILE A 110 23.54 8.54 -1.52
CA ILE A 110 23.10 9.67 -2.33
C ILE A 110 24.31 10.48 -2.73
N VAL A 111 24.47 10.69 -4.03
CA VAL A 111 25.51 11.51 -4.65
C VAL A 111 24.88 12.59 -5.51
N GLY A 112 25.59 13.67 -5.79
CA GLY A 112 25.14 14.67 -6.74
C GLY A 112 25.10 14.11 -8.16
N TYR A 113 24.33 14.75 -9.02
CA TYR A 113 24.23 14.43 -10.44
C TYR A 113 24.27 15.70 -11.28
N ASP A 114 25.21 15.73 -12.22
CA ASP A 114 25.30 16.78 -13.21
C ASP A 114 24.54 16.37 -14.49
N PRO A 115 23.36 16.95 -14.74
CA PRO A 115 22.57 16.60 -15.91
C PRO A 115 23.19 17.04 -17.23
N TYR A 116 24.15 17.98 -17.23
CA TYR A 116 24.84 18.45 -18.44
C TYR A 116 25.96 17.50 -18.86
N GLU A 117 26.68 16.95 -17.88
CA GLU A 117 27.73 15.97 -18.13
C GLU A 117 27.20 14.53 -18.11
N GLY A 118 26.04 14.32 -17.49
CA GLY A 118 25.44 12.99 -17.32
C GLY A 118 26.24 12.11 -16.35
N ALA A 119 26.89 12.72 -15.35
CA ALA A 119 27.83 12.05 -14.44
C ALA A 119 27.51 12.35 -12.98
N GLU A 120 27.91 11.42 -12.10
CA GLU A 120 27.89 11.65 -10.67
C GLU A 120 28.92 12.72 -10.29
N CYS A 121 28.55 13.55 -9.33
CA CYS A 121 29.39 14.60 -8.79
C CYS A 121 29.25 14.67 -7.26
N SER A 122 30.09 15.49 -6.63
CA SER A 122 29.99 15.76 -5.19
C SER A 122 28.72 16.54 -4.89
N LEU A 123 28.02 16.15 -3.82
CA LEU A 123 26.90 16.95 -3.29
C LEU A 123 27.43 18.33 -2.83
N SER A 124 26.71 19.36 -3.16
CA SER A 124 26.87 20.70 -2.58
C SER A 124 26.40 20.72 -1.12
N ASP A 125 26.74 21.78 -0.38
CA ASP A 125 26.28 21.96 0.99
C ASP A 125 24.74 22.01 1.07
N ALA A 126 24.10 22.68 0.12
CA ALA A 126 22.64 22.79 0.06
C ALA A 126 21.97 21.41 -0.17
N GLU A 127 22.46 20.63 -1.11
CA GLU A 127 21.95 19.29 -1.39
C GLU A 127 22.18 18.33 -0.21
N CYS A 128 23.33 18.40 0.46
CA CYS A 128 23.58 17.63 1.68
C CYS A 128 22.57 17.94 2.78
N GLU A 129 22.25 19.23 2.98
CA GLU A 129 21.28 19.68 3.97
C GLU A 129 19.87 19.20 3.61
N GLU A 130 19.44 19.39 2.37
CA GLU A 130 18.12 18.99 1.86
C GLU A 130 17.90 17.47 1.94
N VAL A 131 18.86 16.67 1.48
CA VAL A 131 18.85 15.21 1.59
C VAL A 131 18.79 14.78 3.05
N THR A 132 19.58 15.40 3.93
CA THR A 132 19.59 15.06 5.35
C THR A 132 18.27 15.42 6.01
N GLU A 133 17.64 16.54 5.66
CA GLU A 133 16.33 16.93 6.16
C GLU A 133 15.25 15.95 5.71
N LEU A 134 15.22 15.58 4.43
CA LEU A 134 14.29 14.62 3.86
C LEU A 134 14.31 13.29 4.62
N PHE A 135 15.49 12.77 4.92
CA PHE A 135 15.65 11.47 5.58
C PHE A 135 15.81 11.55 7.11
N SER A 136 15.57 12.70 7.73
CA SER A 136 15.65 12.88 9.18
C SER A 136 14.28 13.03 9.84
N GLY A 137 13.43 13.93 9.39
CA GLY A 137 12.12 14.24 9.99
C GLY A 137 11.15 13.05 9.96
N ARG A 138 10.05 13.19 9.26
CA ARG A 138 9.04 12.12 9.05
C ARG A 138 9.63 10.92 8.28
N GLY A 139 10.61 11.17 7.40
CA GLY A 139 11.39 10.16 6.69
C GLY A 139 12.58 9.62 7.49
N GLY A 140 12.67 9.84 8.79
CA GLY A 140 13.81 9.48 9.64
C GLY A 140 13.99 7.99 9.91
N PRO A 141 14.94 7.65 10.80
CA PRO A 141 15.18 6.28 11.19
C PRO A 141 13.90 5.59 11.64
N TYR A 142 13.72 4.32 11.26
CA TYR A 142 12.52 3.50 11.52
C TYR A 142 11.25 3.90 10.75
N SER A 143 11.27 4.94 9.94
CA SER A 143 10.09 5.36 9.16
C SER A 143 9.60 4.27 8.21
N GLY A 144 10.51 3.50 7.60
CA GLY A 144 10.16 2.37 6.73
C GLY A 144 9.39 1.28 7.48
N VAL A 145 9.84 0.90 8.66
CA VAL A 145 9.15 -0.09 9.51
C VAL A 145 7.79 0.41 9.96
N SER A 146 7.70 1.69 10.36
CA SER A 146 6.44 2.32 10.77
C SER A 146 5.44 2.39 9.62
N ALA A 147 5.90 2.71 8.40
CA ALA A 147 5.07 2.76 7.21
C ALA A 147 4.50 1.38 6.86
N LEU A 148 5.31 0.33 6.92
CA LEU A 148 4.84 -1.05 6.68
C LEU A 148 3.79 -1.47 7.71
N GLY A 149 4.01 -1.16 9.00
CA GLY A 149 3.02 -1.43 10.05
C GLY A 149 1.70 -0.68 9.85
N TYR A 150 1.77 0.58 9.40
CA TYR A 150 0.58 1.37 9.05
C TYR A 150 -0.20 0.70 7.90
N ILE A 151 0.47 0.34 6.81
CA ILE A 151 -0.15 -0.30 5.65
C ILE A 151 -0.80 -1.63 6.03
N GLU A 152 -0.14 -2.44 6.83
CA GLU A 152 -0.69 -3.72 7.28
C GLU A 152 -1.94 -3.52 8.13
N SER A 153 -1.94 -2.58 9.07
CA SER A 153 -3.10 -2.26 9.91
C SER A 153 -4.29 -1.75 9.09
N THR A 154 -4.03 -0.94 8.05
CA THR A 154 -5.06 -0.43 7.15
C THR A 154 -5.68 -1.56 6.33
N LYS A 155 -4.86 -2.46 5.78
CA LYS A 155 -5.34 -3.65 5.04
C LYS A 155 -6.20 -4.56 5.92
N GLN A 156 -5.82 -4.77 7.18
CA GLN A 156 -6.61 -5.56 8.13
C GLN A 156 -7.96 -4.91 8.45
N SER A 157 -7.96 -3.59 8.62
CA SER A 157 -9.19 -2.82 8.90
C SER A 157 -10.15 -2.85 7.71
N SER A 158 -9.65 -2.76 6.47
CA SER A 158 -10.46 -2.86 5.26
C SER A 158 -11.08 -4.25 5.11
N LYS A 159 -10.29 -5.32 5.28
CA LYS A 159 -10.80 -6.70 5.24
C LYS A 159 -11.87 -6.95 6.29
N ARG A 160 -11.72 -6.38 7.49
CA ARG A 160 -12.73 -6.51 8.54
C ARG A 160 -14.04 -5.81 8.17
N ARG A 161 -13.98 -4.62 7.58
CA ARG A 161 -15.18 -3.90 7.09
C ARG A 161 -15.91 -4.69 5.99
N GLU A 162 -15.17 -5.21 5.01
CA GLU A 162 -15.73 -6.05 3.95
C GLU A 162 -16.42 -7.30 4.53
N GLN A 163 -15.84 -7.92 5.55
CA GLN A 163 -16.44 -9.07 6.23
C GLN A 163 -17.71 -8.67 7.00
N ASP A 164 -17.67 -7.57 7.76
CA ASP A 164 -18.81 -7.05 8.50
C ASP A 164 -19.98 -6.68 7.56
N GLU A 165 -19.70 -6.11 6.38
CA GLU A 165 -20.69 -5.81 5.33
C GLU A 165 -21.31 -7.10 4.77
N TRP A 166 -20.47 -8.10 4.43
CA TRP A 166 -20.92 -9.40 3.94
C TRP A 166 -21.80 -10.13 4.96
N ASP A 167 -21.39 -10.15 6.23
CA ASP A 167 -22.16 -10.80 7.31
C ASP A 167 -23.52 -10.12 7.52
N ASN A 168 -23.59 -8.79 7.37
CA ASN A 168 -24.82 -8.02 7.45
C ASN A 168 -25.76 -8.32 6.26
N GLU A 169 -25.25 -8.34 5.03
CA GLU A 169 -26.04 -8.69 3.84
C GLU A 169 -26.57 -10.13 3.91
N SER A 170 -25.74 -11.07 4.37
CA SER A 170 -26.14 -12.47 4.57
C SER A 170 -27.28 -12.59 5.58
N SER A 171 -27.18 -11.86 6.70
CA SER A 171 -28.21 -11.84 7.74
C SER A 171 -29.54 -11.30 7.23
N GLN A 172 -29.53 -10.24 6.44
CA GLN A 172 -30.74 -9.66 5.83
C GLN A 172 -31.39 -10.62 4.82
N LEU A 173 -30.57 -11.35 4.07
CA LEU A 173 -31.07 -12.36 3.13
C LEU A 173 -31.72 -13.52 3.87
N ASP A 174 -31.16 -13.99 4.97
CA ASP A 174 -31.70 -15.05 5.78
C ASP A 174 -33.05 -14.64 6.42
N GLU A 175 -33.17 -13.41 6.92
CA GLU A 175 -34.45 -12.86 7.41
C GLU A 175 -35.51 -12.80 6.29
N TYR A 176 -35.14 -12.35 5.10
CA TYR A 176 -36.07 -12.31 3.96
C TYR A 176 -36.52 -13.72 3.56
N ILE A 177 -35.64 -14.69 3.51
CA ILE A 177 -35.99 -16.09 3.19
C ILE A 177 -36.91 -16.67 4.25
N CYS A 178 -36.68 -16.40 5.54
CA CYS A 178 -37.52 -16.85 6.65
C CYS A 178 -38.92 -16.27 6.51
N HIS A 179 -39.04 -14.96 6.30
CA HIS A 179 -40.32 -14.28 6.09
C HIS A 179 -41.10 -14.86 4.89
N LYS A 180 -40.43 -15.15 3.79
CA LYS A 180 -41.06 -15.78 2.62
C LYS A 180 -41.52 -17.20 2.87
N LYS A 181 -40.84 -17.98 3.68
CA LYS A 181 -41.29 -19.31 4.11
C LYS A 181 -42.57 -19.23 4.98
N ASP A 182 -42.62 -18.26 5.89
CA ASP A 182 -43.80 -18.03 6.74
C ASP A 182 -45.03 -17.59 5.92
N GLU A 183 -44.85 -16.67 4.96
CA GLU A 183 -45.90 -16.28 4.02
C GLU A 183 -46.46 -17.48 3.24
N ALA A 184 -45.56 -18.33 2.72
CA ALA A 184 -45.93 -19.53 1.97
C ALA A 184 -46.70 -20.57 2.87
N ALA A 185 -46.27 -20.72 4.12
CA ALA A 185 -46.95 -21.60 5.08
C ALA A 185 -48.35 -21.11 5.38
N LEU A 186 -48.58 -19.81 5.63
CA LEU A 186 -49.86 -19.21 5.83
C LEU A 186 -50.80 -19.35 4.60
N TYR A 187 -50.22 -19.17 3.40
CA TYR A 187 -50.99 -19.38 2.16
C TYR A 187 -51.44 -20.82 2.00
N ASN A 188 -50.58 -21.80 2.26
CA ASN A 188 -50.93 -23.22 2.19
C ASN A 188 -51.98 -23.60 3.24
N GLN A 189 -51.91 -23.04 4.45
CA GLN A 189 -52.91 -23.26 5.49
C GLN A 189 -54.29 -22.76 5.05
N ARG A 190 -54.40 -21.56 4.45
CA ARG A 190 -55.65 -21.04 3.90
C ARG A 190 -56.24 -21.93 2.82
N LEU A 191 -55.42 -22.44 1.91
CA LEU A 191 -55.85 -23.38 0.87
C LEU A 191 -56.40 -24.69 1.46
N GLU A 192 -55.80 -25.18 2.54
CA GLU A 192 -56.27 -26.36 3.25
C GLU A 192 -57.63 -26.10 3.95
N GLU A 193 -57.81 -24.95 4.59
CA GLU A 193 -59.06 -24.52 5.21
C GLU A 193 -60.19 -24.41 4.16
N GLU A 194 -59.94 -23.68 3.03
CA GLU A 194 -60.89 -23.58 1.92
C GLU A 194 -61.28 -24.94 1.33
N ARG A 195 -60.34 -25.84 1.20
CA ARG A 195 -60.58 -27.19 0.71
C ARG A 195 -61.45 -28.00 1.66
N ASN A 196 -61.23 -27.85 2.97
CA ASN A 196 -62.03 -28.54 3.98
C ASN A 196 -63.46 -28.01 4.05
N ASP A 197 -63.66 -26.69 3.95
CA ASP A 197 -64.98 -26.04 3.89
C ASP A 197 -65.77 -26.52 2.67
N LEU A 198 -65.16 -26.64 1.50
CA LEU A 198 -65.77 -27.19 0.29
C LEU A 198 -66.15 -28.68 0.43
N TYR A 199 -65.38 -29.46 1.20
CA TYR A 199 -65.70 -30.86 1.48
C TYR A 199 -66.87 -30.99 2.42
N ASP A 200 -66.98 -30.15 3.44
CA ASP A 200 -68.06 -30.14 4.41
C ASP A 200 -69.38 -29.70 3.75
N ASP A 201 -69.35 -28.67 2.89
CA ASP A 201 -70.51 -28.24 2.09
C ASP A 201 -70.97 -29.33 1.13
N TYR A 202 -70.11 -30.07 0.50
CA TYR A 202 -70.43 -31.19 -0.39
C TYR A 202 -71.12 -32.31 0.37
N TRP A 203 -70.72 -32.67 1.58
CA TRP A 203 -71.34 -33.73 2.38
C TRP A 203 -72.64 -33.28 3.01
N GLN A 204 -72.81 -32.05 3.44
CA GLN A 204 -74.06 -31.52 3.95
C GLN A 204 -75.14 -31.50 2.87
N ASN A 205 -74.90 -31.06 1.68
CA ASN A 205 -75.85 -31.03 0.56
C ASN A 205 -76.14 -32.42 0.03
N SER A 206 -75.32 -33.43 0.19
CA SER A 206 -75.52 -34.79 -0.26
C SER A 206 -76.50 -35.57 0.67
N TYR A 207 -76.71 -35.13 1.91
CA TYR A 207 -77.62 -35.77 2.87
C TYR A 207 -79.07 -35.20 2.78
N ASP A 208 -79.30 -34.00 2.27
CA ASP A 208 -80.62 -33.41 2.14
C ASP A 208 -81.41 -33.98 0.94
N ASP A 209 -80.79 -34.67 -0.02
CA ASP A 209 -81.45 -35.26 -1.20
C ASP A 209 -81.96 -36.71 -0.95
N THR A 210 -81.94 -37.23 0.30
CA THR A 210 -82.42 -38.60 0.64
C THR A 210 -83.63 -38.65 1.57
N GLU A 211 -84.56 -37.69 1.54
CA GLU A 211 -85.88 -37.88 2.08
C GLU A 211 -86.85 -38.31 0.99
N TRP A 212 -87.13 -39.65 0.99
CA TRP A 212 -88.34 -40.24 0.42
C TRP A 212 -89.17 -40.89 1.51
#